data_6c312bf9a2f1f7afd62f9463b870a8c3
#
_entry.id   6c312bf9a2f1f7afd62f9463b870a8c3
#
_cell.length_a   1.000
_cell.length_b   1.000
_cell.length_c   1.000
_cell.angle_alpha   90.00
_cell.angle_beta   90.00
_cell.angle_gamma   90.00
#
_symmetry.space_group_name_H-M   'P 1'
#
loop_
_entity.id
_entity.type
_entity.pdbx_description
1 polymer ?
#
loop_
_entity_poly.entity_id
_entity_poly.type
_entity_poly.pdbx_seq_one_letter_code
_entity_poly.pdbx_strand_id
1 'polypeptide(L)'
;MADLKKISQDIEKYVGGRENISGVAHCATRLRIVLKDNSLADLKKLENVDLVKGAFVAGDQVQLIFGPGLVNDVYEVFSKY
;
A
#
# COMPACT_ATOMS: atom_id res chain seq x y z
N MET A 1 10.31 10.35 13.29
CA MET A 1 9.39 9.20 13.34
C MET A 1 8.53 9.17 12.10
N ALA A 2 8.28 7.98 11.57
CA ALA A 2 7.42 7.84 10.42
C ALA A 2 5.97 8.13 10.80
N ASP A 3 5.29 8.90 9.95
CA ASP A 3 3.87 9.18 10.12
C ASP A 3 3.08 8.16 9.31
N LEU A 4 2.56 7.15 9.98
CA LEU A 4 1.83 6.06 9.33
C LEU A 4 0.58 6.56 8.61
N LYS A 5 -0.06 7.59 9.14
CA LYS A 5 -1.23 8.17 8.50
C LYS A 5 -0.86 8.81 7.17
N LYS A 6 0.24 9.54 7.14
CA LYS A 6 0.73 10.14 5.90
C LYS A 6 1.14 9.09 4.89
N ILE A 7 1.84 8.04 5.36
CA ILE A 7 2.23 6.93 4.50
C ILE A 7 0.99 6.30 3.87
N SER A 8 -0.05 6.06 4.66
CA SER A 8 -1.30 5.48 4.17
C SER A 8 -1.99 6.39 3.16
N GLN A 9 -1.98 7.69 3.39
CA GLN A 9 -2.55 8.66 2.46
C GLN A 9 -1.78 8.69 1.13
N ASP A 10 -0.46 8.63 1.20
CA ASP A 10 0.37 8.60 0.00
C ASP A 10 0.13 7.32 -0.81
N ILE A 11 0.05 6.18 -0.13
CA ILE A 11 -0.25 4.91 -0.79
C ILE A 11 -1.61 4.98 -1.48
N GLU A 12 -2.63 5.47 -0.79
CA GLU A 12 -3.96 5.60 -1.34
C GLU A 12 -3.96 6.47 -2.60
N LYS A 13 -3.27 7.59 -2.54
CA LYS A 13 -3.15 8.50 -3.68
C LYS A 13 -2.49 7.82 -4.88
N TYR A 14 -1.42 7.07 -4.64
CA TYR A 14 -0.61 6.49 -5.71
C TYR A 14 -1.18 5.20 -6.28
N VAL A 15 -2.20 4.62 -5.66
CA VAL A 15 -2.91 3.46 -6.22
C VAL A 15 -4.21 3.85 -6.94
N GLY A 16 -4.43 5.13 -7.13
CA GLY A 16 -5.60 5.61 -7.87
C GLY A 16 -6.74 6.11 -6.99
N GLY A 17 -6.48 6.30 -5.70
CA GLY A 17 -7.47 6.75 -4.75
C GLY A 17 -8.28 5.61 -4.16
N ARG A 18 -9.04 5.94 -3.12
CA ARG A 18 -9.80 4.95 -2.38
C ARG A 18 -10.86 4.23 -3.23
N GLU A 19 -11.38 4.93 -4.21
CA GLU A 19 -12.39 4.36 -5.10
C GLU A 19 -11.85 3.20 -5.93
N ASN A 20 -10.54 3.17 -6.15
CA ASN A 20 -9.88 2.09 -6.89
C ASN A 20 -9.52 0.89 -6.01
N ILE A 21 -9.69 0.99 -4.70
CA ILE A 21 -9.32 -0.06 -3.77
C ILE A 21 -10.52 -0.96 -3.51
N SER A 22 -10.39 -2.24 -3.89
CA SER A 22 -11.42 -3.26 -3.63
C SER A 22 -11.24 -3.94 -2.28
N GLY A 23 -10.01 -4.08 -1.84
CA GLY A 23 -9.72 -4.75 -0.58
C GLY A 23 -8.28 -4.56 -0.18
N VAL A 24 -8.00 -4.82 1.08
CA VAL A 24 -6.66 -4.71 1.66
C VAL A 24 -6.41 -5.94 2.53
N ALA A 25 -5.23 -6.51 2.41
CA ALA A 25 -4.79 -7.61 3.25
C ALA A 25 -3.30 -7.45 3.51
N HIS A 26 -2.75 -8.26 4.40
CA HIS A 26 -1.32 -8.23 4.64
C HIS A 26 -0.78 -9.63 4.97
N CYS A 27 0.50 -9.81 4.71
CA CYS A 27 1.27 -10.96 5.15
C CYS A 27 2.31 -10.49 6.17
N ALA A 28 3.31 -11.34 6.44
CA ALA A 28 4.36 -11.03 7.41
C ALA A 28 5.13 -9.76 7.09
N THR A 29 5.42 -9.50 5.80
CA THR A 29 6.23 -8.35 5.38
C THR A 29 5.61 -7.54 4.24
N ARG A 30 4.43 -7.94 3.75
CA ARG A 30 3.83 -7.30 2.57
C ARG A 30 2.42 -6.83 2.85
N LEU A 31 2.12 -5.64 2.36
CA LEU A 31 0.77 -5.10 2.32
C LEU A 31 0.20 -5.38 0.93
N ARG A 32 -0.94 -6.05 0.86
CA ARG A 32 -1.60 -6.39 -0.38
C ARG A 32 -2.84 -5.52 -0.57
N ILE A 33 -2.88 -4.80 -1.67
CA ILE A 33 -3.99 -3.91 -1.99
C ILE A 33 -4.61 -4.41 -3.29
N VAL A 34 -5.85 -4.86 -3.22
CA VAL A 34 -6.59 -5.30 -4.41
C VAL A 34 -7.19 -4.08 -5.07
N LEU A 35 -6.88 -3.87 -6.33
CA LEU A 35 -7.33 -2.70 -7.09
C LEU A 35 -8.34 -3.11 -8.15
N LYS A 36 -9.26 -2.20 -8.43
CA LYS A 36 -10.22 -2.37 -9.53
C LYS A 36 -9.52 -2.18 -10.88
N ASP A 37 -8.56 -1.26 -10.93
CA ASP A 37 -7.80 -0.95 -12.13
C ASP A 37 -6.33 -0.73 -11.76
N ASN A 38 -5.50 -1.73 -12.08
CA ASN A 38 -4.06 -1.67 -11.78
C ASN A 38 -3.34 -0.57 -12.56
N SER A 39 -3.88 -0.13 -13.68
CA SER A 39 -3.22 0.90 -14.49
C SER A 39 -3.15 2.25 -13.77
N LEU A 40 -3.97 2.44 -12.74
CA LEU A 40 -3.96 3.65 -11.95
C LEU A 40 -2.88 3.65 -10.86
N ALA A 41 -2.22 2.52 -10.63
CA ALA A 41 -1.16 2.43 -9.63
C ALA A 41 0.16 2.96 -10.21
N ASP A 42 0.80 3.86 -9.47
CA ASP A 42 2.10 4.40 -9.85
C ASP A 42 3.18 3.72 -9.00
N LEU A 43 3.76 2.65 -9.55
CA LEU A 43 4.74 1.86 -8.80
C LEU A 43 5.99 2.64 -8.44
N LYS A 44 6.43 3.55 -9.30
CA LYS A 44 7.61 4.36 -9.01
C LYS A 44 7.39 5.25 -7.78
N LYS A 45 6.22 5.86 -7.70
CA LYS A 45 5.90 6.70 -6.55
C LYS A 45 5.68 5.87 -5.31
N LEU A 46 5.07 4.69 -5.46
CA LEU A 46 4.88 3.78 -4.33
C LEU A 46 6.21 3.31 -3.76
N GLU A 47 7.19 3.02 -4.60
CA GLU A 47 8.53 2.63 -4.14
C GLU A 47 9.22 3.74 -3.35
N ASN A 48 8.87 4.98 -3.60
CA ASN A 48 9.44 6.13 -2.93
C ASN A 48 8.69 6.56 -1.68
N VAL A 49 7.57 5.92 -1.38
CA VAL A 49 6.84 6.18 -0.13
C VAL A 49 7.73 5.76 1.03
N ASP A 50 7.72 6.56 2.09
CA ASP A 50 8.54 6.32 3.25
C ASP A 50 8.29 4.92 3.83
N LEU A 51 9.37 4.21 4.18
CA LEU A 51 9.36 2.86 4.74
C LEU A 51 8.96 1.74 3.76
N VAL A 52 8.57 2.06 2.54
CA VAL A 52 8.31 1.04 1.51
C VAL A 52 9.64 0.59 0.92
N LYS A 53 9.91 -0.71 1.00
CA LYS A 53 11.15 -1.30 0.50
C LYS A 53 11.05 -1.78 -0.95
N GLY A 54 9.83 -1.95 -1.43
CA GLY A 54 9.59 -2.34 -2.81
C GLY A 54 8.11 -2.35 -3.11
N ALA A 55 7.76 -2.27 -4.39
CA ALA A 55 6.38 -2.29 -4.84
C ALA A 55 6.30 -3.03 -6.16
N PHE A 56 5.29 -3.90 -6.30
CA PHE A 56 5.07 -4.61 -7.56
C PHE A 56 3.62 -5.03 -7.68
N VAL A 57 3.22 -5.37 -8.92
CA VAL A 57 1.87 -5.84 -9.23
C VAL A 57 1.89 -7.35 -9.39
N ALA A 58 0.93 -8.02 -8.77
CA ALA A 58 0.74 -9.46 -8.89
C ALA A 58 -0.77 -9.70 -9.12
N GLY A 59 -1.14 -10.01 -10.36
CA GLY A 59 -2.55 -10.16 -10.73
C GLY A 59 -3.29 -8.85 -10.60
N ASP A 60 -4.34 -8.81 -9.80
CA ASP A 60 -5.13 -7.62 -9.52
C ASP A 60 -4.71 -6.91 -8.23
N GLN A 61 -3.55 -7.28 -7.69
CA GLN A 61 -3.05 -6.74 -6.43
C GLN A 61 -1.77 -5.95 -6.64
N VAL A 62 -1.64 -4.89 -5.86
CA VAL A 62 -0.36 -4.21 -5.65
C VAL A 62 0.19 -4.69 -4.32
N GLN A 63 1.44 -5.12 -4.30
CA GLN A 63 2.10 -5.59 -3.09
C GLN A 63 3.22 -4.62 -2.72
N LEU A 64 3.16 -4.14 -1.49
CA LEU A 64 4.16 -3.22 -0.95
C LEU A 64 4.93 -3.95 0.14
N ILE A 65 6.26 -3.92 0.04
CA ILE A 65 7.12 -4.61 0.99
C ILE A 65 7.50 -3.66 2.13
N PHE A 66 7.18 -4.08 3.35
CA PHE A 66 7.57 -3.37 4.57
C PHE A 66 8.39 -4.31 5.45
N GLY A 67 8.95 -3.78 6.54
CA GLY A 67 9.62 -4.59 7.52
C GLY A 67 8.63 -5.36 8.40
N PRO A 68 9.09 -6.44 9.07
CA PRO A 68 8.23 -7.19 10.00
C PRO A 68 7.67 -6.29 11.10
N GLY A 69 6.42 -6.48 11.45
CA GLY A 69 5.72 -5.66 12.44
C GLY A 69 5.19 -4.35 11.89
N LEU A 70 5.98 -3.66 11.08
CA LEU A 70 5.57 -2.40 10.48
C LEU A 70 4.37 -2.58 9.56
N VAL A 71 4.32 -3.68 8.83
CA VAL A 71 3.22 -3.97 7.91
C VAL A 71 1.88 -4.03 8.65
N ASN A 72 1.85 -4.57 9.86
CA ASN A 72 0.63 -4.60 10.68
C ASN A 72 0.16 -3.19 11.04
N ASP A 73 1.10 -2.34 11.43
CA ASP A 73 0.79 -0.96 11.81
C ASP A 73 0.23 -0.18 10.62
N VAL A 74 0.86 -0.31 9.47
CA VAL A 74 0.39 0.34 8.25
C VAL A 74 -0.97 -0.21 7.84
N TYR A 75 -1.17 -1.51 7.92
CA TYR A 75 -2.44 -2.13 7.59
C TYR A 75 -3.57 -1.60 8.47
N GLU A 76 -3.34 -1.50 9.77
CA GLU A 76 -4.36 -0.99 10.69
C GLU A 76 -4.77 0.43 10.35
N VAL A 77 -3.81 1.31 10.12
CA VAL A 77 -4.10 2.70 9.75
C VAL A 77 -4.80 2.76 8.39
N PHE A 78 -4.31 1.99 7.42
CA PHE A 78 -4.85 1.99 6.06
C PHE A 78 -6.29 1.48 6.03
N SER A 79 -6.58 0.42 6.76
CA SER A 79 -7.92 -0.20 6.75
C SER A 79 -8.99 0.64 7.44
N LYS A 80 -8.59 1.64 8.22
CA LYS A 80 -9.54 2.53 8.91
C LYS A 80 -10.01 3.70 8.06
N TYR A 81 -9.45 3.86 6.90
CA TYR A 81 -9.88 4.92 5.99
C TYR A 81 -11.24 4.65 5.41
#